data_3572b0bbffbf0a8ba3589fdec4e0deb9
#
_entry.id   3572b0bbffbf0a8ba3589fdec4e0deb9
#
_cell.length_a   1.000
_cell.length_b   1.000
_cell.length_c   1.000
_cell.angle_alpha   90.00
_cell.angle_beta   90.00
_cell.angle_gamma   90.00
#
_symmetry.space_group_name_H-M   'P 1'
#
loop_
_entity.id
_entity.type
_entity.pdbx_description
1 polymer ?
#
loop_
_entity_poly.entity_id
_entity_poly.type
_entity_poly.pdbx_seq_one_letter_code
_entity_poly.pdbx_strand_id
1 'polypeptide(L)'
;MTLRKGVRFHDGTPFTADSVLFTLKRVRDNTKLIKSFVYQDIEEVRKDDDYTVTVTTKRPFGSLPAHLTMLGMLPPGAAGNEDAFFGKPVGTGPFRFVSWTHGDHVDLEANATYWKPSLPKVEKLTVRFIPELSTRAAALRAGEIHVIDRVWPDMVQTLKATPGIKVLDTPAVEAQRWHFQLAREAGKDPRVRHAVSLAIDRNTIIKELLLGYARPVVSPIPPGLIGHTNLGQKPYDPDKARAILKQAGYQNLTLDFVLMKDLYPKQLEIAQAVAAMLSDVGIKVNIRNLEIATAREQRTAGNYDLFFSGWAHMPHDPDWYFGQWFTKAGAEKLTRYSDPRVEQLIAEGRVPDPRVRQQKYEEIEKILWEEEPEIWPYYSVAIYAISDKLRNFEARRDYYVLLHEVGIA
;
A
#
# COMPACT_ATOMS: atom_id res chain seq x y z
N MET A 1 -12.47 -11.67 -21.89
CA MET A 1 -12.17 -10.22 -21.82
C MET A 1 -12.03 -9.68 -23.21
N THR A 2 -12.70 -8.55 -23.53
CA THR A 2 -12.56 -7.88 -24.82
C THR A 2 -11.57 -6.73 -24.68
N LEU A 3 -10.60 -6.66 -25.59
CA LEU A 3 -9.55 -5.65 -25.60
C LEU A 3 -9.95 -4.45 -26.44
N ARG A 4 -9.43 -3.27 -26.08
CA ARG A 4 -9.60 -2.05 -26.88
C ARG A 4 -8.85 -2.18 -28.21
N LYS A 5 -9.53 -1.96 -29.32
CA LYS A 5 -8.93 -1.94 -30.67
C LYS A 5 -8.18 -0.63 -30.91
N GLY A 6 -7.18 -0.67 -31.79
CA GLY A 6 -6.43 0.51 -32.24
C GLY A 6 -5.37 1.03 -31.25
N VAL A 7 -5.17 0.37 -30.10
CA VAL A 7 -4.11 0.73 -29.15
C VAL A 7 -2.77 0.27 -29.71
N ARG A 8 -1.75 1.13 -29.59
CA ARG A 8 -0.36 0.82 -29.97
C ARG A 8 0.58 1.04 -28.78
N PHE A 9 1.61 0.24 -28.74
CA PHE A 9 2.77 0.51 -27.88
C PHE A 9 3.56 1.72 -28.38
N HIS A 10 4.44 2.26 -27.56
CA HIS A 10 5.27 3.43 -27.87
C HIS A 10 6.23 3.22 -29.05
N ASP A 11 6.55 1.98 -29.37
CA ASP A 11 7.35 1.57 -30.52
C ASP A 11 6.52 1.37 -31.81
N GLY A 12 5.20 1.61 -31.73
CA GLY A 12 4.26 1.45 -32.84
C GLY A 12 3.68 0.04 -32.99
N THR A 13 4.17 -0.96 -32.25
CA THR A 13 3.61 -2.32 -32.30
C THR A 13 2.17 -2.34 -31.77
N PRO A 14 1.27 -3.16 -32.35
CA PRO A 14 -0.14 -3.19 -31.92
C PRO A 14 -0.27 -3.89 -30.54
N PHE A 15 -1.16 -3.38 -29.69
CA PHE A 15 -1.62 -4.07 -28.50
C PHE A 15 -2.72 -5.07 -28.89
N THR A 16 -2.48 -6.34 -28.66
CA THR A 16 -3.39 -7.43 -29.01
C THR A 16 -3.48 -8.46 -27.87
N ALA A 17 -4.25 -9.52 -28.08
CA ALA A 17 -4.34 -10.65 -27.20
C ALA A 17 -2.98 -11.28 -26.89
N ASP A 18 -2.02 -11.26 -27.83
CA ASP A 18 -0.67 -11.79 -27.61
C ASP A 18 0.07 -11.03 -26.51
N SER A 19 -0.13 -9.73 -26.39
CA SER A 19 0.43 -8.91 -25.29
C SER A 19 -0.12 -9.33 -23.92
N VAL A 20 -1.41 -9.62 -23.84
CA VAL A 20 -2.06 -10.09 -22.63
C VAL A 20 -1.58 -11.49 -22.26
N LEU A 21 -1.54 -12.41 -23.24
CA LEU A 21 -1.02 -13.76 -23.06
C LEU A 21 0.41 -13.73 -22.52
N PHE A 22 1.28 -12.96 -23.17
CA PHE A 22 2.67 -12.82 -22.74
C PHE A 22 2.77 -12.31 -21.31
N THR A 23 2.06 -11.20 -20.99
CA THR A 23 2.13 -10.57 -19.68
C THR A 23 1.62 -11.50 -18.58
N LEU A 24 0.44 -12.12 -18.77
CA LEU A 24 -0.17 -12.97 -17.75
C LEU A 24 0.62 -14.29 -17.54
N LYS A 25 1.11 -14.91 -18.62
CA LYS A 25 2.00 -16.07 -18.50
C LYS A 25 3.27 -15.71 -17.73
N ARG A 26 3.90 -14.58 -18.07
CA ARG A 26 5.12 -14.12 -17.39
C ARG A 26 4.92 -13.96 -15.87
N VAL A 27 3.85 -13.26 -15.44
CA VAL A 27 3.63 -13.04 -13.99
C VAL A 27 3.17 -14.30 -13.26
N ARG A 28 2.49 -15.23 -13.94
CA ARG A 28 2.10 -16.53 -13.39
C ARG A 28 3.30 -17.46 -13.23
N ASP A 29 4.11 -17.58 -14.27
CA ASP A 29 5.14 -18.64 -14.38
C ASP A 29 6.46 -18.24 -13.71
N ASN A 30 6.76 -16.92 -13.60
CA ASN A 30 7.97 -16.42 -12.95
C ASN A 30 7.74 -16.14 -11.46
N THR A 31 7.93 -17.16 -10.62
CA THR A 31 7.74 -17.08 -9.16
C THR A 31 8.75 -16.16 -8.43
N LYS A 32 9.79 -15.67 -9.12
CA LYS A 32 10.72 -14.69 -8.55
C LYS A 32 10.14 -13.28 -8.53
N LEU A 33 9.08 -13.00 -9.28
CA LEU A 33 8.41 -11.71 -9.27
C LEU A 33 7.62 -11.54 -7.97
N ILE A 34 7.80 -10.41 -7.31
CA ILE A 34 7.23 -10.10 -5.99
C ILE A 34 5.71 -10.34 -5.92
N LYS A 35 5.00 -10.10 -7.02
CA LYS A 35 3.53 -10.22 -7.08
C LYS A 35 3.04 -11.49 -7.79
N SER A 36 3.93 -12.39 -8.18
CA SER A 36 3.53 -13.60 -8.94
C SER A 36 2.51 -14.45 -8.18
N PHE A 37 2.62 -14.53 -6.84
CA PHE A 37 1.71 -15.32 -6.02
C PHE A 37 0.23 -14.92 -6.19
N VAL A 38 -0.07 -13.66 -6.53
CA VAL A 38 -1.44 -13.19 -6.80
C VAL A 38 -2.03 -13.86 -8.04
N TYR A 39 -1.19 -14.19 -9.03
CA TYR A 39 -1.62 -14.72 -10.32
C TYR A 39 -1.48 -16.25 -10.46
N GLN A 40 -1.05 -16.94 -9.39
CA GLN A 40 -0.87 -18.40 -9.38
C GLN A 40 -2.20 -19.17 -9.55
N ASP A 41 -3.31 -18.53 -9.26
CA ASP A 41 -4.65 -19.09 -9.49
C ASP A 41 -5.12 -19.01 -10.95
N ILE A 42 -4.38 -18.34 -11.84
CA ILE A 42 -4.63 -18.39 -13.28
C ILE A 42 -4.19 -19.77 -13.78
N GLU A 43 -5.13 -20.56 -14.29
CA GLU A 43 -4.88 -21.87 -14.89
C GLU A 43 -4.44 -21.72 -16.35
N GLU A 44 -5.26 -21.04 -17.13
CA GLU A 44 -5.05 -20.84 -18.55
C GLU A 44 -5.31 -19.40 -18.99
N VAL A 45 -4.52 -18.94 -19.98
CA VAL A 45 -4.78 -17.72 -20.72
C VAL A 45 -4.80 -18.11 -22.19
N ARG A 46 -5.95 -17.99 -22.84
CA ARG A 46 -6.18 -18.38 -24.22
C ARG A 46 -6.58 -17.17 -25.08
N LYS A 47 -5.94 -17.07 -26.22
CA LYS A 47 -6.33 -16.13 -27.28
C LYS A 47 -7.51 -16.74 -28.06
N ASP A 48 -8.64 -16.06 -28.07
CA ASP A 48 -9.81 -16.46 -28.87
C ASP A 48 -9.73 -15.82 -30.27
N ASP A 49 -9.37 -14.53 -30.29
CA ASP A 49 -9.00 -13.76 -31.49
C ASP A 49 -8.01 -12.64 -31.11
N ASP A 50 -7.67 -11.76 -32.04
CA ASP A 50 -6.69 -10.68 -31.78
C ASP A 50 -7.10 -9.69 -30.68
N TYR A 51 -8.38 -9.63 -30.33
CA TYR A 51 -8.93 -8.69 -29.34
C TYR A 51 -9.81 -9.34 -28.29
N THR A 52 -9.81 -10.68 -28.23
CA THR A 52 -10.55 -11.43 -27.23
C THR A 52 -9.65 -12.45 -26.55
N VAL A 53 -9.65 -12.41 -25.21
CA VAL A 53 -8.86 -13.31 -24.36
C VAL A 53 -9.77 -13.97 -23.34
N THR A 54 -9.69 -15.28 -23.22
CA THR A 54 -10.26 -16.05 -22.13
C THR A 54 -9.21 -16.37 -21.09
N VAL A 55 -9.50 -16.00 -19.83
CA VAL A 55 -8.68 -16.36 -18.67
C VAL A 55 -9.46 -17.31 -17.80
N THR A 56 -8.94 -18.53 -17.64
CA THR A 56 -9.50 -19.56 -16.76
C THR A 56 -8.71 -19.57 -15.46
N THR A 57 -9.41 -19.69 -14.34
CA THR A 57 -8.80 -19.75 -13.01
C THR A 57 -9.08 -21.11 -12.37
N LYS A 58 -8.14 -21.64 -11.60
CA LYS A 58 -8.21 -22.94 -10.89
C LYS A 58 -9.37 -23.00 -9.90
N ARG A 59 -9.78 -21.86 -9.38
CA ARG A 59 -10.86 -21.66 -8.41
C ARG A 59 -11.48 -20.27 -8.64
N PRO A 60 -12.67 -19.98 -8.10
CA PRO A 60 -13.26 -18.65 -8.20
C PRO A 60 -12.27 -17.56 -7.75
N PHE A 61 -12.15 -16.49 -8.55
CA PHE A 61 -11.20 -15.41 -8.30
C PHE A 61 -11.85 -14.05 -8.62
N GLY A 62 -12.82 -13.65 -7.77
CA GLY A 62 -13.61 -12.43 -7.97
C GLY A 62 -12.82 -11.13 -7.93
N SER A 63 -11.64 -11.11 -7.29
CA SER A 63 -10.73 -9.97 -7.27
C SER A 63 -9.80 -9.90 -8.48
N LEU A 64 -9.79 -10.88 -9.39
CA LEU A 64 -8.91 -10.88 -10.57
C LEU A 64 -9.02 -9.59 -11.41
N PRO A 65 -10.21 -9.05 -11.72
CA PRO A 65 -10.29 -7.79 -12.48
C PRO A 65 -9.57 -6.63 -11.78
N ALA A 66 -9.67 -6.54 -10.47
CA ALA A 66 -8.96 -5.53 -9.69
C ALA A 66 -7.44 -5.75 -9.74
N HIS A 67 -6.97 -6.98 -9.60
CA HIS A 67 -5.53 -7.30 -9.72
C HIS A 67 -4.96 -7.02 -11.12
N LEU A 68 -5.74 -7.20 -12.18
CA LEU A 68 -5.31 -6.87 -13.53
C LEU A 68 -5.02 -5.38 -13.73
N THR A 69 -5.64 -4.48 -12.95
CA THR A 69 -5.33 -3.03 -12.99
C THR A 69 -3.91 -2.71 -12.52
N MET A 70 -3.28 -3.62 -11.80
CA MET A 70 -1.90 -3.47 -11.30
C MET A 70 -0.83 -3.93 -12.31
N LEU A 71 -1.24 -4.50 -13.43
CA LEU A 71 -0.32 -5.00 -14.44
C LEU A 71 -0.18 -4.03 -15.61
N GLY A 72 1.03 -3.52 -15.83
CA GLY A 72 1.41 -2.92 -17.10
C GLY A 72 1.51 -4.03 -18.15
N MET A 73 0.74 -3.92 -19.24
CA MET A 73 0.82 -4.86 -20.35
C MET A 73 2.12 -4.66 -21.13
N LEU A 74 2.83 -5.75 -21.38
CA LEU A 74 4.12 -5.77 -22.07
C LEU A 74 3.94 -6.20 -23.55
N PRO A 75 4.71 -5.63 -24.48
CA PRO A 75 4.75 -6.17 -25.83
C PRO A 75 5.45 -7.55 -25.81
N PRO A 76 5.03 -8.51 -26.67
CA PRO A 76 5.68 -9.84 -26.75
C PRO A 76 7.18 -9.78 -27.03
N GLY A 77 7.65 -8.73 -27.71
CA GLY A 77 9.07 -8.48 -27.98
C GLY A 77 9.94 -8.21 -26.74
N ALA A 78 9.34 -8.01 -25.55
CA ALA A 78 10.07 -7.91 -24.29
C ALA A 78 10.64 -9.27 -23.83
N ALA A 79 10.23 -10.37 -24.43
CA ALA A 79 10.70 -11.72 -24.11
C ALA A 79 12.19 -11.88 -24.37
N GLY A 80 12.92 -12.47 -23.43
CA GLY A 80 14.34 -12.85 -23.60
C GLY A 80 15.35 -11.71 -23.41
N ASN A 81 14.91 -10.47 -23.25
CA ASN A 81 15.80 -9.34 -22.98
C ASN A 81 15.18 -8.34 -21.97
N GLU A 82 14.78 -8.86 -20.82
CA GLU A 82 14.04 -8.07 -19.80
C GLU A 82 14.85 -6.90 -19.26
N ASP A 83 16.13 -7.05 -18.99
CA ASP A 83 16.99 -5.99 -18.44
C ASP A 83 17.08 -4.80 -19.41
N ALA A 84 17.30 -5.06 -20.69
CA ALA A 84 17.30 -4.00 -21.71
C ALA A 84 15.92 -3.38 -21.89
N PHE A 85 14.85 -4.20 -21.82
CA PHE A 85 13.47 -3.69 -21.88
C PHE A 85 13.15 -2.75 -20.71
N PHE A 86 13.48 -3.13 -19.47
CA PHE A 86 13.24 -2.28 -18.31
C PHE A 86 14.18 -1.07 -18.22
N GLY A 87 15.31 -1.11 -18.92
CA GLY A 87 16.18 0.06 -19.11
C GLY A 87 15.60 1.10 -20.07
N LYS A 88 14.75 0.68 -21.05
CA LYS A 88 14.02 1.53 -22.01
C LYS A 88 12.60 1.01 -22.19
N PRO A 89 11.72 1.22 -21.20
CA PRO A 89 10.41 0.58 -21.19
C PRO A 89 9.50 1.10 -22.30
N VAL A 90 8.78 0.17 -22.92
CA VAL A 90 7.78 0.42 -23.96
C VAL A 90 6.41 0.04 -23.40
N GLY A 91 5.48 0.99 -23.37
CA GLY A 91 4.12 0.80 -22.86
C GLY A 91 3.08 1.37 -23.81
N THR A 92 1.81 1.38 -23.38
CA THR A 92 0.68 1.96 -24.12
C THR A 92 0.16 3.23 -23.46
N GLY A 93 0.92 3.79 -22.52
CA GLY A 93 0.53 4.93 -21.68
C GLY A 93 0.56 6.28 -22.40
N PRO A 94 0.10 7.34 -21.70
CA PRO A 94 0.06 8.70 -22.26
C PRO A 94 1.44 9.32 -22.43
N PHE A 95 2.45 8.84 -21.72
CA PHE A 95 3.82 9.32 -21.82
C PHE A 95 4.75 8.18 -22.20
N ARG A 96 5.72 8.44 -23.05
CA ARG A 96 6.78 7.53 -23.46
C ARG A 96 8.10 7.88 -22.81
N PHE A 97 8.90 6.88 -22.54
CA PHE A 97 10.21 6.99 -21.91
C PHE A 97 11.20 7.71 -22.84
N VAL A 98 11.97 8.64 -22.29
CA VAL A 98 13.07 9.34 -22.97
C VAL A 98 14.40 8.95 -22.36
N SER A 99 14.58 9.20 -21.06
CA SER A 99 15.85 8.94 -20.35
C SER A 99 15.65 8.66 -18.88
N TRP A 100 16.62 7.98 -18.28
CA TRP A 100 16.70 7.77 -16.85
C TRP A 100 18.11 8.05 -16.34
N THR A 101 18.25 9.10 -15.55
CA THR A 101 19.45 9.37 -14.77
C THR A 101 19.28 8.74 -13.40
N HIS A 102 19.98 7.63 -13.16
CA HIS A 102 19.83 6.84 -11.94
C HIS A 102 20.07 7.69 -10.68
N GLY A 103 19.13 7.64 -9.75
CA GLY A 103 19.17 8.37 -8.49
C GLY A 103 18.76 9.85 -8.58
N ASP A 104 18.50 10.38 -9.78
CA ASP A 104 18.15 11.79 -9.99
C ASP A 104 16.75 11.95 -10.61
N HIS A 105 16.54 11.56 -11.89
CA HIS A 105 15.25 11.75 -12.54
C HIS A 105 14.97 10.77 -13.68
N VAL A 106 13.69 10.71 -14.06
CA VAL A 106 13.22 10.08 -15.32
C VAL A 106 12.53 11.14 -16.16
N ASP A 107 12.92 11.23 -17.43
CA ASP A 107 12.27 12.08 -18.43
C ASP A 107 11.32 11.27 -19.30
N LEU A 108 10.16 11.85 -19.51
CA LEU A 108 9.09 11.30 -20.31
C LEU A 108 8.58 12.39 -21.28
N GLU A 109 8.07 11.98 -22.43
CA GLU A 109 7.42 12.88 -23.39
C GLU A 109 6.04 12.36 -23.77
N ALA A 110 5.19 13.25 -24.25
CA ALA A 110 3.83 12.93 -24.67
C ALA A 110 3.81 11.85 -25.76
N ASN A 111 2.94 10.87 -25.60
CA ASN A 111 2.65 9.89 -26.63
C ASN A 111 1.60 10.46 -27.61
N ALA A 112 2.05 10.94 -28.77
CA ALA A 112 1.18 11.52 -29.79
C ALA A 112 0.13 10.52 -30.34
N THR A 113 0.37 9.22 -30.18
CA THR A 113 -0.54 8.15 -30.60
C THR A 113 -1.33 7.55 -29.46
N TYR A 114 -1.45 8.28 -28.33
CA TYR A 114 -2.20 7.79 -27.19
C TYR A 114 -3.68 7.56 -27.55
N TRP A 115 -4.21 6.45 -27.10
CA TRP A 115 -5.55 5.98 -27.48
C TRP A 115 -6.72 6.83 -26.93
N LYS A 116 -6.49 7.73 -25.96
CA LYS A 116 -7.45 8.78 -25.56
C LYS A 116 -7.14 10.07 -26.33
N PRO A 117 -8.04 10.54 -27.21
CA PRO A 117 -7.81 11.76 -27.98
C PRO A 117 -7.54 12.98 -27.09
N SER A 118 -6.70 13.89 -27.57
CA SER A 118 -6.36 15.15 -26.89
C SER A 118 -5.62 15.00 -25.55
N LEU A 119 -5.11 13.83 -25.23
CA LEU A 119 -4.28 13.57 -24.05
C LEU A 119 -2.93 12.96 -24.47
N PRO A 120 -1.88 13.18 -23.66
CA PRO A 120 -1.83 14.03 -22.48
C PRO A 120 -1.87 15.52 -22.80
N LYS A 121 -2.08 16.38 -21.78
CA LYS A 121 -2.16 17.84 -21.96
C LYS A 121 -0.80 18.52 -21.91
N VAL A 122 0.21 17.89 -21.35
CA VAL A 122 1.59 18.39 -21.26
C VAL A 122 2.50 17.59 -22.19
N GLU A 123 3.46 18.28 -22.82
CA GLU A 123 4.35 17.65 -23.80
C GLU A 123 5.50 16.88 -23.15
N LYS A 124 5.98 17.36 -21.99
CA LYS A 124 7.12 16.79 -21.27
C LYS A 124 6.79 16.61 -19.80
N LEU A 125 7.30 15.55 -19.23
CA LEU A 125 7.16 15.21 -17.80
C LEU A 125 8.49 14.70 -17.27
N THR A 126 9.01 15.36 -16.24
CA THR A 126 10.19 14.90 -15.50
C THR A 126 9.77 14.44 -14.09
N VAL A 127 10.10 13.22 -13.73
CA VAL A 127 9.90 12.68 -12.37
C VAL A 127 11.24 12.74 -11.64
N ARG A 128 11.39 13.65 -10.66
CA ARG A 128 12.62 13.84 -9.88
C ARG A 128 12.56 13.01 -8.59
N PHE A 129 13.66 12.35 -8.27
CA PHE A 129 13.82 11.57 -7.02
C PHE A 129 14.49 12.44 -5.96
N ILE A 130 13.69 13.13 -5.16
CA ILE A 130 14.18 13.99 -4.07
C ILE A 130 13.72 13.37 -2.74
N PRO A 131 14.60 12.64 -2.01
CA PRO A 131 14.23 11.95 -0.78
C PRO A 131 13.71 12.89 0.30
N GLU A 132 14.42 13.99 0.55
CA GLU A 132 14.13 14.91 1.64
C GLU A 132 12.93 15.80 1.35
N LEU A 133 11.91 15.77 2.24
CA LEU A 133 10.69 16.57 2.07
C LEU A 133 10.96 18.08 2.08
N SER A 134 11.88 18.56 2.91
CA SER A 134 12.29 19.98 2.97
C SER A 134 12.87 20.47 1.64
N THR A 135 13.66 19.63 0.96
CA THR A 135 14.21 19.91 -0.37
C THR A 135 13.12 19.91 -1.43
N ARG A 136 12.16 18.97 -1.38
CA ARG A 136 10.99 18.98 -2.26
C ARG A 136 10.16 20.25 -2.10
N ALA A 137 9.93 20.65 -0.85
CA ALA A 137 9.18 21.88 -0.54
C ALA A 137 9.91 23.13 -1.04
N ALA A 138 11.25 23.21 -0.93
CA ALA A 138 12.04 24.31 -1.48
C ALA A 138 11.96 24.35 -3.00
N ALA A 139 12.12 23.21 -3.69
CA ALA A 139 12.01 23.11 -5.15
C ALA A 139 10.63 23.50 -5.66
N LEU A 140 9.54 23.13 -4.96
CA LEU A 140 8.18 23.53 -5.31
C LEU A 140 8.00 25.07 -5.16
N ARG A 141 8.51 25.66 -4.08
CA ARG A 141 8.47 27.12 -3.88
C ARG A 141 9.28 27.88 -4.95
N ALA A 142 10.41 27.33 -5.37
CA ALA A 142 11.21 27.89 -6.45
C ALA A 142 10.59 27.72 -7.85
N GLY A 143 9.53 26.91 -7.98
CA GLY A 143 8.90 26.57 -9.26
C GLY A 143 9.69 25.57 -10.10
N GLU A 144 10.69 24.89 -9.51
CA GLU A 144 11.49 23.86 -10.17
C GLU A 144 10.71 22.55 -10.36
N ILE A 145 9.75 22.30 -9.47
CA ILE A 145 8.79 21.19 -9.58
C ILE A 145 7.37 21.70 -9.38
N HIS A 146 6.39 20.91 -9.81
CA HIS A 146 4.99 21.32 -9.81
C HIS A 146 4.12 20.50 -8.87
N VAL A 147 4.56 19.33 -8.44
CA VAL A 147 3.81 18.39 -7.59
C VAL A 147 4.76 17.77 -6.56
N ILE A 148 4.31 17.71 -5.33
CA ILE A 148 4.88 16.85 -4.28
C ILE A 148 3.78 15.92 -3.80
N ASP A 149 4.05 14.61 -3.82
CA ASP A 149 3.25 13.60 -3.14
C ASP A 149 3.76 13.36 -1.71
N ARG A 150 2.95 12.70 -0.87
CA ARG A 150 3.34 12.29 0.49
C ARG A 150 3.92 13.44 1.31
N VAL A 151 3.22 14.56 1.35
CA VAL A 151 3.56 15.68 2.23
C VAL A 151 3.31 15.27 3.68
N TRP A 152 4.24 15.57 4.57
CA TRP A 152 4.07 15.26 5.98
C TRP A 152 3.24 16.34 6.69
N PRO A 153 2.48 15.97 7.72
CA PRO A 153 1.56 16.89 8.43
C PRO A 153 2.19 18.20 8.91
N ASP A 154 3.41 18.15 9.40
CA ASP A 154 4.13 19.33 9.92
C ASP A 154 4.50 20.36 8.83
N MET A 155 4.60 19.97 7.57
CA MET A 155 4.87 20.88 6.46
C MET A 155 3.62 21.54 5.89
N VAL A 156 2.43 21.04 6.22
CA VAL A 156 1.18 21.47 5.59
C VAL A 156 0.90 22.94 5.81
N GLN A 157 1.05 23.46 7.03
CA GLN A 157 0.77 24.86 7.33
C GLN A 157 1.74 25.81 6.61
N THR A 158 3.02 25.46 6.57
CA THR A 158 4.04 26.22 5.84
C THR A 158 3.74 26.28 4.35
N LEU A 159 3.36 25.14 3.74
CA LEU A 159 3.03 25.07 2.32
C LEU A 159 1.73 25.80 1.99
N LYS A 160 0.69 25.70 2.84
CA LYS A 160 -0.57 26.47 2.68
C LYS A 160 -0.36 27.97 2.75
N ALA A 161 0.60 28.43 3.56
CA ALA A 161 0.94 29.85 3.68
C ALA A 161 1.82 30.38 2.54
N THR A 162 2.33 29.50 1.65
CA THR A 162 3.22 29.89 0.56
C THR A 162 2.40 30.32 -0.67
N PRO A 163 2.55 31.55 -1.18
CA PRO A 163 1.89 31.98 -2.42
C PRO A 163 2.24 31.08 -3.59
N GLY A 164 1.27 30.80 -4.47
CA GLY A 164 1.46 29.96 -5.64
C GLY A 164 1.43 28.44 -5.37
N ILE A 165 1.15 28.01 -4.13
CA ILE A 165 1.04 26.60 -3.75
C ILE A 165 -0.37 26.30 -3.23
N LYS A 166 -0.91 25.17 -3.64
CA LYS A 166 -2.13 24.56 -3.09
C LYS A 166 -1.78 23.25 -2.40
N VAL A 167 -2.34 23.04 -1.20
CA VAL A 167 -2.25 21.74 -0.53
C VAL A 167 -3.59 21.05 -0.61
N LEU A 168 -3.59 19.83 -1.09
CA LEU A 168 -4.77 18.98 -1.26
C LEU A 168 -4.61 17.75 -0.38
N ASP A 169 -5.68 17.32 0.25
CA ASP A 169 -5.68 16.10 1.04
C ASP A 169 -6.95 15.26 0.79
N THR A 170 -6.81 13.95 0.96
CA THR A 170 -7.90 13.00 0.83
C THR A 170 -7.68 11.79 1.73
N PRO A 171 -8.74 11.18 2.32
CA PRO A 171 -8.61 9.93 3.06
C PRO A 171 -7.99 8.84 2.18
N ALA A 172 -6.86 8.29 2.57
CA ALA A 172 -6.19 7.24 1.80
C ALA A 172 -6.89 5.87 1.93
N VAL A 173 -6.64 4.98 0.98
CA VAL A 173 -6.99 3.55 1.09
C VAL A 173 -5.91 2.79 1.87
N GLU A 174 -5.34 3.42 2.86
CA GLU A 174 -4.23 2.91 3.66
C GLU A 174 -4.59 2.90 5.14
N ALA A 175 -4.46 1.72 5.76
CA ALA A 175 -4.42 1.60 7.20
C ALA A 175 -2.96 1.47 7.67
N GLN A 176 -2.56 2.29 8.64
CA GLN A 176 -1.34 2.00 9.38
C GLN A 176 -1.60 0.79 10.26
N ARG A 177 -0.59 -0.07 10.36
CA ARG A 177 -0.67 -1.35 11.05
C ARG A 177 0.68 -1.71 11.63
N TRP A 178 0.69 -2.14 12.87
CA TRP A 178 1.88 -2.64 13.52
C TRP A 178 1.65 -4.09 13.86
N HIS A 179 2.31 -4.99 13.15
CA HIS A 179 2.05 -6.40 13.29
C HIS A 179 2.96 -7.06 14.31
N PHE A 180 2.39 -7.94 15.10
CA PHE A 180 3.13 -8.80 16.02
C PHE A 180 3.83 -9.93 15.30
N GLN A 181 4.98 -10.34 15.81
CA GLN A 181 5.56 -11.64 15.48
C GLN A 181 4.90 -12.72 16.35
N LEU A 182 3.94 -13.43 15.79
CA LEU A 182 3.07 -14.34 16.55
C LEU A 182 3.76 -15.65 16.98
N ALA A 183 4.98 -15.91 16.51
CA ALA A 183 5.81 -17.02 17.00
C ALA A 183 6.62 -16.65 18.25
N ARG A 184 6.75 -15.37 18.58
CA ARG A 184 7.47 -14.91 19.78
C ARG A 184 6.52 -14.85 20.98
N GLU A 185 7.08 -14.92 22.18
CA GLU A 185 6.31 -15.01 23.42
C GLU A 185 5.24 -13.94 23.55
N ALA A 186 5.61 -12.67 23.37
CA ALA A 186 4.68 -11.55 23.48
C ALA A 186 3.59 -11.58 22.40
N GLY A 187 3.95 -11.88 21.15
CA GLY A 187 2.98 -11.95 20.05
C GLY A 187 2.07 -13.17 20.13
N LYS A 188 2.55 -14.28 20.69
CA LYS A 188 1.80 -15.53 20.83
C LYS A 188 0.64 -15.41 21.82
N ASP A 189 0.82 -14.66 22.91
CA ASP A 189 -0.21 -14.51 23.95
C ASP A 189 -1.23 -13.43 23.57
N PRO A 190 -2.51 -13.76 23.30
CA PRO A 190 -3.54 -12.78 22.96
C PRO A 190 -3.78 -11.74 24.08
N ARG A 191 -3.51 -12.09 25.33
CA ARG A 191 -3.66 -11.15 26.45
C ARG A 191 -2.63 -10.03 26.35
N VAL A 192 -1.39 -10.33 25.94
CA VAL A 192 -0.34 -9.33 25.70
C VAL A 192 -0.73 -8.41 24.55
N ARG A 193 -1.21 -8.99 23.42
CA ARG A 193 -1.65 -8.18 22.27
C ARG A 193 -2.78 -7.23 22.66
N HIS A 194 -3.76 -7.74 23.41
CA HIS A 194 -4.88 -6.92 23.89
C HIS A 194 -4.42 -5.82 24.86
N ALA A 195 -3.52 -6.13 25.80
CA ALA A 195 -2.97 -5.14 26.71
C ALA A 195 -2.19 -4.04 25.97
N VAL A 196 -1.36 -4.40 24.98
CA VAL A 196 -0.67 -3.44 24.12
C VAL A 196 -1.68 -2.54 23.38
N SER A 197 -2.74 -3.14 22.83
CA SER A 197 -3.80 -2.38 22.13
C SER A 197 -4.51 -1.37 23.04
N LEU A 198 -4.85 -1.77 24.27
CA LEU A 198 -5.49 -0.92 25.28
C LEU A 198 -4.59 0.21 25.79
N ALA A 199 -3.28 0.00 25.80
CA ALA A 199 -2.31 0.98 26.31
C ALA A 199 -2.01 2.12 25.31
N ILE A 200 -2.48 2.04 24.05
CA ILE A 200 -2.16 3.01 23.01
C ILE A 200 -3.28 4.02 22.85
N ASP A 201 -3.00 5.30 23.18
CA ASP A 201 -3.89 6.42 22.91
C ASP A 201 -3.78 6.87 21.44
N ARG A 202 -4.64 6.29 20.60
CA ARG A 202 -4.70 6.59 19.17
C ARG A 202 -5.13 8.01 18.88
N ASN A 203 -5.98 8.61 19.74
CA ASN A 203 -6.47 9.97 19.55
C ASN A 203 -5.35 11.00 19.76
N THR A 204 -4.51 10.81 20.76
CA THR A 204 -3.32 11.63 20.98
C THR A 204 -2.34 11.52 19.79
N ILE A 205 -2.09 10.33 19.26
CA ILE A 205 -1.26 10.16 18.05
C ILE A 205 -1.83 10.96 16.87
N ILE A 206 -3.13 10.84 16.61
CA ILE A 206 -3.80 11.54 15.48
C ILE A 206 -3.74 13.05 15.68
N LYS A 207 -4.06 13.53 16.86
CA LYS A 207 -4.22 14.96 17.13
C LYS A 207 -2.87 15.66 17.27
N GLU A 208 -1.97 15.14 18.09
CA GLU A 208 -0.75 15.85 18.48
C GLU A 208 0.46 15.55 17.55
N LEU A 209 0.60 14.31 17.08
CA LEU A 209 1.72 13.95 16.22
C LEU A 209 1.39 14.11 14.73
N LEU A 210 0.17 13.75 14.34
CA LEU A 210 -0.28 13.82 12.94
C LEU A 210 -1.13 15.07 12.65
N LEU A 211 -1.30 15.98 13.63
CA LEU A 211 -1.95 17.27 13.47
C LEU A 211 -3.34 17.18 12.83
N GLY A 212 -4.07 16.09 13.07
CA GLY A 212 -5.37 15.81 12.49
C GLY A 212 -5.33 15.24 11.05
N TYR A 213 -4.15 15.03 10.45
CA TYR A 213 -4.00 14.42 9.12
C TYR A 213 -3.94 12.89 9.19
N ALA A 214 -4.85 12.33 9.95
CA ALA A 214 -5.17 10.90 10.00
C ALA A 214 -6.62 10.74 10.42
N ARG A 215 -7.18 9.55 10.30
CA ARG A 215 -8.57 9.25 10.70
C ARG A 215 -8.59 8.11 11.72
N PRO A 216 -9.51 8.15 12.70
CA PRO A 216 -9.70 7.04 13.61
C PRO A 216 -10.01 5.74 12.87
N VAL A 217 -9.37 4.66 13.30
CA VAL A 217 -9.61 3.35 12.74
C VAL A 217 -10.78 2.67 13.44
N VAL A 218 -11.63 2.04 12.66
CA VAL A 218 -12.81 1.28 13.15
C VAL A 218 -12.87 -0.14 12.64
N SER A 219 -11.95 -0.51 11.74
CA SER A 219 -11.72 -1.87 11.26
C SER A 219 -10.38 -1.95 10.51
N PRO A 220 -9.84 -3.14 10.22
CA PRO A 220 -8.63 -3.32 9.43
C PRO A 220 -8.71 -2.72 8.02
N ILE A 221 -9.87 -2.79 7.38
CA ILE A 221 -10.08 -2.31 5.99
C ILE A 221 -10.58 -0.85 6.00
N PRO A 222 -9.93 0.06 5.25
CA PRO A 222 -10.37 1.45 5.15
C PRO A 222 -11.77 1.63 4.54
N PRO A 223 -12.48 2.71 4.91
CA PRO A 223 -13.79 3.03 4.36
C PRO A 223 -13.81 3.14 2.83
N GLY A 224 -14.89 2.62 2.22
CA GLY A 224 -15.13 2.64 0.78
C GLY A 224 -14.49 1.49 0.02
N LEU A 225 -13.88 0.53 0.71
CA LEU A 225 -13.44 -0.75 0.15
C LEU A 225 -14.43 -1.86 0.52
N ILE A 226 -14.50 -2.87 -0.34
CA ILE A 226 -15.28 -4.08 -0.04
C ILE A 226 -14.74 -4.72 1.25
N GLY A 227 -15.62 -5.23 2.10
CA GLY A 227 -15.28 -5.81 3.39
C GLY A 227 -15.26 -4.80 4.54
N HIS A 228 -15.12 -3.49 4.27
CA HIS A 228 -15.15 -2.51 5.36
C HIS A 228 -16.42 -2.63 6.21
N THR A 229 -16.24 -2.71 7.52
CA THR A 229 -17.32 -2.69 8.50
C THR A 229 -16.94 -1.81 9.70
N ASN A 230 -17.92 -1.21 10.34
CA ASN A 230 -17.67 -0.38 11.52
C ASN A 230 -17.76 -1.23 12.79
N LEU A 231 -16.61 -1.64 13.31
CA LEU A 231 -16.48 -2.41 14.56
C LEU A 231 -16.30 -1.53 15.80
N GLY A 232 -16.35 -0.19 15.62
CA GLY A 232 -16.04 0.78 16.67
C GLY A 232 -14.55 0.99 16.86
N GLN A 233 -14.19 2.06 17.57
CA GLN A 233 -12.78 2.31 17.90
C GLN A 233 -12.31 1.40 19.04
N LYS A 234 -11.04 1.01 19.00
CA LYS A 234 -10.41 0.33 20.13
C LYS A 234 -10.31 1.29 21.32
N PRO A 235 -10.69 0.86 22.52
CA PRO A 235 -10.61 1.69 23.71
C PRO A 235 -9.15 1.99 24.10
N TYR A 236 -8.94 3.12 24.77
CA TYR A 236 -7.72 3.42 25.51
C TYR A 236 -8.01 3.21 27.00
N ASP A 237 -7.37 2.22 27.60
CA ASP A 237 -7.56 1.85 29.00
C ASP A 237 -6.26 1.28 29.60
N PRO A 238 -5.30 2.12 29.99
CA PRO A 238 -4.00 1.68 30.50
C PRO A 238 -4.12 0.94 31.85
N ASP A 239 -5.15 1.23 32.65
CA ASP A 239 -5.36 0.53 33.93
C ASP A 239 -5.76 -0.93 33.69
N LYS A 240 -6.67 -1.16 32.76
CA LYS A 240 -7.04 -2.51 32.33
C LYS A 240 -5.85 -3.23 31.68
N ALA A 241 -5.04 -2.53 30.87
CA ALA A 241 -3.82 -3.11 30.30
C ALA A 241 -2.87 -3.64 31.38
N ARG A 242 -2.58 -2.83 32.43
CA ARG A 242 -1.76 -3.24 33.57
C ARG A 242 -2.35 -4.45 34.30
N ALA A 243 -3.65 -4.46 34.55
CA ALA A 243 -4.33 -5.55 35.20
C ALA A 243 -4.19 -6.87 34.40
N ILE A 244 -4.38 -6.83 33.10
CA ILE A 244 -4.22 -7.98 32.19
C ILE A 244 -2.79 -8.51 32.23
N LEU A 245 -1.78 -7.65 32.09
CA LEU A 245 -0.36 -8.03 32.10
C LEU A 245 0.03 -8.66 33.43
N LYS A 246 -0.41 -8.09 34.57
CA LYS A 246 -0.19 -8.63 35.90
C LYS A 246 -0.82 -10.01 36.06
N GLN A 247 -2.08 -10.19 35.64
CA GLN A 247 -2.78 -11.48 35.71
C GLN A 247 -2.14 -12.54 34.80
N ALA A 248 -1.59 -12.10 33.64
CA ALA A 248 -0.89 -12.98 32.71
C ALA A 248 0.55 -13.33 33.12
N GLY A 249 1.06 -12.70 34.21
CA GLY A 249 2.41 -12.96 34.74
C GLY A 249 3.53 -12.15 34.08
N TYR A 250 3.20 -11.16 33.24
CA TYR A 250 4.18 -10.31 32.58
C TYR A 250 4.48 -9.06 33.40
N GLN A 251 5.55 -9.12 34.24
CA GLN A 251 5.95 -8.00 35.10
C GLN A 251 7.10 -7.15 34.52
N ASN A 252 7.87 -7.67 33.57
CA ASN A 252 9.05 -7.01 33.00
C ASN A 252 9.16 -7.34 31.49
N LEU A 253 8.07 -7.23 30.77
CA LEU A 253 8.05 -7.53 29.33
C LEU A 253 8.89 -6.48 28.58
N THR A 254 9.73 -6.95 27.66
CA THR A 254 10.46 -6.07 26.73
C THR A 254 10.08 -6.45 25.31
N LEU A 255 9.74 -5.43 24.49
CA LEU A 255 9.37 -5.61 23.10
C LEU A 255 10.38 -4.91 22.20
N ASP A 256 10.86 -5.60 21.17
CA ASP A 256 11.61 -5.01 20.05
C ASP A 256 10.63 -4.45 19.03
N PHE A 257 10.58 -3.12 18.90
CA PHE A 257 9.75 -2.42 17.90
C PHE A 257 10.62 -1.97 16.73
N VAL A 258 10.48 -2.66 15.59
CA VAL A 258 11.26 -2.40 14.38
C VAL A 258 10.51 -1.45 13.45
N LEU A 259 11.23 -0.42 12.98
CA LEU A 259 10.76 0.58 12.02
C LEU A 259 11.61 0.51 10.75
N MET A 260 11.00 0.86 9.63
CA MET A 260 11.69 1.13 8.35
C MET A 260 11.95 2.64 8.25
N LYS A 261 13.20 3.05 8.44
CA LYS A 261 13.61 4.46 8.56
C LYS A 261 12.99 5.34 7.45
N ASP A 262 12.41 6.45 7.85
CA ASP A 262 11.85 7.52 7.01
C ASP A 262 10.77 7.08 5.98
N LEU A 263 10.16 5.89 6.19
CA LEU A 263 9.14 5.38 5.26
C LEU A 263 7.75 6.00 5.51
N TYR A 264 7.40 6.26 6.77
CA TYR A 264 6.10 6.83 7.16
C TYR A 264 6.27 8.14 7.91
N PRO A 265 5.32 9.10 7.73
CA PRO A 265 5.36 10.36 8.46
C PRO A 265 5.41 10.14 9.97
N LYS A 266 6.34 10.85 10.64
CA LYS A 266 6.46 10.85 12.10
C LYS A 266 6.59 9.48 12.76
N GLN A 267 7.02 8.44 12.02
CA GLN A 267 7.04 7.07 12.55
C GLN A 267 7.95 6.92 13.78
N LEU A 268 9.08 7.63 13.85
CA LEU A 268 9.97 7.55 15.01
C LEU A 268 9.35 8.20 16.23
N GLU A 269 8.79 9.40 16.08
CA GLU A 269 8.11 10.13 17.15
C GLU A 269 6.88 9.36 17.64
N ILE A 270 6.12 8.74 16.72
CA ILE A 270 4.99 7.86 17.08
C ILE A 270 5.49 6.66 17.87
N ALA A 271 6.56 6.00 17.42
CA ALA A 271 7.11 4.85 18.14
C ALA A 271 7.63 5.23 19.53
N GLN A 272 8.24 6.42 19.69
CA GLN A 272 8.67 6.95 20.98
C GLN A 272 7.49 7.24 21.90
N ALA A 273 6.42 7.86 21.39
CA ALA A 273 5.19 8.09 22.17
C ALA A 273 4.55 6.76 22.60
N VAL A 274 4.49 5.79 21.70
CA VAL A 274 3.98 4.44 22.02
C VAL A 274 4.87 3.74 23.05
N ALA A 275 6.19 3.88 22.96
CA ALA A 275 7.11 3.34 23.95
C ALA A 275 6.88 3.94 25.35
N ALA A 276 6.60 5.25 25.44
CA ALA A 276 6.22 5.89 26.70
C ALA A 276 4.89 5.33 27.25
N MET A 277 3.85 5.28 26.40
CA MET A 277 2.53 4.71 26.80
C MET A 277 2.66 3.25 27.27
N LEU A 278 3.46 2.44 26.61
CA LEU A 278 3.71 1.06 27.00
C LEU A 278 4.54 0.94 28.28
N SER A 279 5.49 1.88 28.50
CA SER A 279 6.25 1.96 29.77
C SER A 279 5.33 2.23 30.97
N ASP A 280 4.30 3.06 30.80
CA ASP A 280 3.32 3.36 31.84
C ASP A 280 2.53 2.12 32.31
N VAL A 281 2.44 1.09 31.48
CA VAL A 281 1.79 -0.18 31.81
C VAL A 281 2.79 -1.31 32.13
N GLY A 282 4.08 -0.99 32.24
CA GLY A 282 5.12 -1.95 32.64
C GLY A 282 5.76 -2.71 31.48
N ILE A 283 5.61 -2.26 30.23
CA ILE A 283 6.26 -2.83 29.04
C ILE A 283 7.41 -1.92 28.59
N LYS A 284 8.64 -2.43 28.60
CA LYS A 284 9.79 -1.74 28.00
C LYS A 284 9.79 -1.94 26.49
N VAL A 285 10.08 -0.89 25.72
CA VAL A 285 10.18 -0.97 24.26
C VAL A 285 11.58 -0.59 23.81
N ASN A 286 12.22 -1.46 23.04
CA ASN A 286 13.45 -1.19 22.32
C ASN A 286 13.11 -0.78 20.89
N ILE A 287 13.24 0.49 20.57
CA ILE A 287 12.98 1.00 19.20
C ILE A 287 14.21 0.74 18.34
N ARG A 288 14.00 0.04 17.21
CA ARG A 288 15.03 -0.28 16.22
C ARG A 288 14.65 0.39 14.89
N ASN A 289 15.13 1.63 14.68
CA ASN A 289 14.89 2.37 13.44
C ASN A 289 15.98 2.02 12.42
N LEU A 290 15.66 1.12 11.47
CA LEU A 290 16.60 0.48 10.57
C LEU A 290 16.41 0.95 9.13
N GLU A 291 17.47 0.92 8.34
CA GLU A 291 17.39 1.08 6.89
C GLU A 291 16.40 0.05 6.30
N ILE A 292 15.65 0.42 5.24
CA ILE A 292 14.51 -0.36 4.73
C ILE A 292 14.89 -1.80 4.39
N ALA A 293 16.07 -2.02 3.76
CA ALA A 293 16.53 -3.36 3.41
C ALA A 293 16.76 -4.22 4.65
N THR A 294 17.52 -3.69 5.63
CA THR A 294 17.81 -4.36 6.91
C THR A 294 16.52 -4.64 7.70
N ALA A 295 15.60 -3.68 7.78
CA ALA A 295 14.32 -3.90 8.46
C ALA A 295 13.52 -5.04 7.81
N ARG A 296 13.50 -5.14 6.48
CA ARG A 296 12.85 -6.24 5.76
C ARG A 296 13.50 -7.59 6.03
N GLU A 297 14.83 -7.65 6.13
CA GLU A 297 15.57 -8.85 6.52
C GLU A 297 15.19 -9.29 7.94
N GLN A 298 15.17 -8.34 8.91
CA GLN A 298 14.75 -8.63 10.28
C GLN A 298 13.31 -9.14 10.33
N ARG A 299 12.41 -8.57 9.53
CA ARG A 299 11.02 -9.03 9.43
C ARG A 299 10.94 -10.47 8.91
N THR A 300 11.64 -10.78 7.83
CA THR A 300 11.64 -12.13 7.23
C THR A 300 12.25 -13.16 8.18
N ALA A 301 13.30 -12.79 8.90
CA ALA A 301 13.91 -13.62 9.94
C ALA A 301 13.03 -13.79 11.19
N GLY A 302 12.02 -12.92 11.39
CA GLY A 302 11.18 -12.92 12.58
C GLY A 302 11.83 -12.28 13.80
N ASN A 303 12.86 -11.45 13.62
CA ASN A 303 13.64 -10.81 14.67
C ASN A 303 13.00 -9.47 15.11
N TYR A 304 11.77 -9.50 15.57
CA TYR A 304 11.01 -8.37 16.12
C TYR A 304 9.86 -8.90 16.95
N ASP A 305 9.34 -8.09 17.87
CA ASP A 305 8.08 -8.36 18.58
C ASP A 305 6.95 -7.57 17.95
N LEU A 306 7.21 -6.30 17.60
CA LEU A 306 6.29 -5.42 16.89
C LEU A 306 7.01 -4.77 15.71
N PHE A 307 6.34 -4.69 14.57
CA PHE A 307 6.90 -4.11 13.33
C PHE A 307 6.00 -3.00 12.80
N PHE A 308 6.53 -1.79 12.69
CA PHE A 308 5.81 -0.64 12.15
C PHE A 308 5.66 -0.76 10.63
N SER A 309 4.43 -0.74 10.17
CA SER A 309 4.10 -0.87 8.75
C SER A 309 2.81 -0.12 8.43
N GLY A 310 2.53 0.05 7.17
CA GLY A 310 1.25 0.47 6.61
C GLY A 310 0.86 -0.46 5.47
N TRP A 311 -0.39 -0.47 5.10
CA TRP A 311 -0.89 -1.21 3.98
C TRP A 311 -1.86 -0.37 3.17
N ALA A 312 -1.42 0.08 2.00
CA ALA A 312 -2.30 0.65 1.00
C ALA A 312 -3.01 -0.48 0.25
N HIS A 313 -4.34 -0.51 0.33
CA HIS A 313 -5.16 -1.53 -0.32
C HIS A 313 -5.23 -1.30 -1.83
N MET A 314 -4.12 -1.54 -2.48
CA MET A 314 -3.99 -1.57 -3.92
C MET A 314 -4.26 -2.99 -4.39
N PRO A 315 -5.13 -3.25 -5.29
CA PRO A 315 -5.91 -2.44 -6.23
C PRO A 315 -7.33 -2.07 -5.74
N HIS A 316 -7.50 -1.55 -4.56
CA HIS A 316 -8.79 -1.25 -3.91
C HIS A 316 -9.59 -2.51 -3.55
N ASP A 317 -8.91 -3.61 -3.31
CA ASP A 317 -9.48 -4.90 -2.93
C ASP A 317 -8.64 -5.52 -1.81
N PRO A 318 -9.24 -6.02 -0.72
CA PRO A 318 -8.52 -6.57 0.41
C PRO A 318 -8.01 -8.01 0.22
N ASP A 319 -8.38 -8.69 -0.86
CA ASP A 319 -7.99 -10.10 -1.10
C ASP A 319 -6.47 -10.30 -1.01
N TRP A 320 -5.69 -9.37 -1.57
CA TRP A 320 -4.24 -9.42 -1.46
C TRP A 320 -3.75 -9.25 -0.02
N TYR A 321 -4.34 -8.30 0.73
CA TYR A 321 -4.01 -8.09 2.12
C TYR A 321 -4.26 -9.36 2.95
N PHE A 322 -5.48 -9.90 2.85
CA PHE A 322 -5.83 -11.11 3.56
C PHE A 322 -4.96 -12.31 3.13
N GLY A 323 -4.78 -12.49 1.83
CA GLY A 323 -3.98 -13.59 1.28
C GLY A 323 -2.52 -13.57 1.72
N GLN A 324 -1.91 -12.38 1.81
CA GLN A 324 -0.50 -12.26 2.19
C GLN A 324 -0.27 -12.34 3.70
N TRP A 325 -1.18 -11.83 4.51
CA TRP A 325 -0.92 -11.63 5.93
C TRP A 325 -1.66 -12.59 6.84
N PHE A 326 -2.75 -13.21 6.35
CA PHE A 326 -3.66 -14.00 7.18
C PHE A 326 -3.94 -15.40 6.62
N THR A 327 -3.20 -15.85 5.60
CA THR A 327 -3.12 -17.28 5.26
C THR A 327 -1.82 -17.86 5.79
N LYS A 328 -1.80 -19.15 6.13
CA LYS A 328 -0.60 -19.85 6.60
C LYS A 328 0.57 -19.67 5.63
N ALA A 329 0.34 -19.87 4.33
CA ALA A 329 1.37 -19.74 3.31
C ALA A 329 1.89 -18.29 3.17
N GLY A 330 0.99 -17.30 3.15
CA GLY A 330 1.36 -15.89 3.01
C GLY A 330 2.08 -15.34 4.24
N ALA A 331 1.64 -15.72 5.44
CA ALA A 331 2.18 -15.22 6.70
C ALA A 331 3.44 -15.98 7.17
N GLU A 332 3.83 -17.08 6.54
CA GLU A 332 4.92 -17.98 6.99
C GLU A 332 6.24 -17.24 7.26
N LYS A 333 6.61 -16.32 6.38
CA LYS A 333 7.85 -15.52 6.51
C LYS A 333 7.60 -14.09 7.00
N LEU A 334 6.42 -13.82 7.56
CA LEU A 334 6.01 -12.49 8.03
C LEU A 334 5.62 -12.57 9.50
N THR A 335 4.31 -12.64 9.77
CA THR A 335 3.74 -12.63 11.12
C THR A 335 3.62 -14.01 11.74
N ARG A 336 3.64 -15.05 10.93
CA ARG A 336 3.31 -16.46 11.28
C ARG A 336 1.88 -16.62 11.81
N TYR A 337 0.99 -15.79 11.35
CA TYR A 337 -0.44 -15.94 11.61
C TYR A 337 -0.96 -17.24 11.01
N SER A 338 -1.81 -17.95 11.75
CA SER A 338 -2.46 -19.16 11.27
C SER A 338 -3.78 -19.35 12.01
N ASP A 339 -4.88 -19.14 11.31
CA ASP A 339 -6.23 -19.49 11.77
C ASP A 339 -6.99 -20.15 10.62
N PRO A 340 -7.37 -21.43 10.73
CA PRO A 340 -8.09 -22.15 9.69
C PRO A 340 -9.46 -21.51 9.32
N ARG A 341 -10.13 -20.85 10.28
CA ARG A 341 -11.41 -20.16 10.04
C ARG A 341 -11.21 -18.99 9.08
N VAL A 342 -10.17 -18.16 9.35
CA VAL A 342 -9.81 -17.02 8.52
C VAL A 342 -9.38 -17.49 7.14
N GLU A 343 -8.57 -18.54 7.04
CA GLU A 343 -8.14 -19.13 5.76
C GLU A 343 -9.33 -19.61 4.92
N GLN A 344 -10.29 -20.28 5.55
CA GLN A 344 -11.54 -20.71 4.91
C GLN A 344 -12.36 -19.50 4.41
N LEU A 345 -12.56 -18.49 5.24
CA LEU A 345 -13.30 -17.28 4.88
C LEU A 345 -12.63 -16.50 3.72
N ILE A 346 -11.30 -16.44 3.69
CA ILE A 346 -10.54 -15.86 2.56
C ILE A 346 -10.86 -16.64 1.27
N ALA A 347 -10.84 -17.96 1.31
CA ALA A 347 -11.15 -18.79 0.15
C ALA A 347 -12.61 -18.61 -0.31
N GLU A 348 -13.55 -18.59 0.62
CA GLU A 348 -14.99 -18.36 0.35
C GLU A 348 -15.27 -16.95 -0.18
N GLY A 349 -14.51 -15.94 0.28
CA GLY A 349 -14.61 -14.54 -0.15
C GLY A 349 -14.05 -14.27 -1.55
N ARG A 350 -13.42 -15.25 -2.23
CA ARG A 350 -12.88 -15.10 -3.58
C ARG A 350 -13.88 -15.29 -4.70
N VAL A 351 -15.16 -15.57 -4.39
CA VAL A 351 -16.21 -15.70 -5.40
C VAL A 351 -16.50 -14.36 -6.11
N PRO A 352 -17.07 -14.39 -7.33
CA PRO A 352 -17.40 -13.16 -8.06
C PRO A 352 -18.52 -12.31 -7.46
N ASP A 353 -19.46 -12.90 -6.67
CA ASP A 353 -20.57 -12.16 -6.07
C ASP A 353 -20.08 -11.17 -5.00
N PRO A 354 -20.24 -9.85 -5.20
CA PRO A 354 -19.73 -8.85 -4.28
C PRO A 354 -20.43 -8.88 -2.90
N ARG A 355 -21.67 -9.38 -2.80
CA ARG A 355 -22.39 -9.49 -1.53
C ARG A 355 -21.78 -10.60 -0.67
N VAL A 356 -21.47 -11.74 -1.27
CA VAL A 356 -20.79 -12.84 -0.58
C VAL A 356 -19.39 -12.38 -0.15
N ARG A 357 -18.65 -11.69 -1.01
CA ARG A 357 -17.33 -11.13 -0.69
C ARG A 357 -17.41 -10.17 0.50
N GLN A 358 -18.37 -9.23 0.48
CA GLN A 358 -18.58 -8.28 1.57
C GLN A 358 -18.81 -9.03 2.89
N GLN A 359 -19.76 -9.98 2.90
CA GLN A 359 -20.08 -10.75 4.10
C GLN A 359 -18.86 -11.51 4.65
N LYS A 360 -18.12 -12.22 3.78
CA LYS A 360 -16.98 -13.03 4.20
C LYS A 360 -15.83 -12.17 4.74
N TYR A 361 -15.58 -11.03 4.11
CA TYR A 361 -14.55 -10.11 4.57
C TYR A 361 -14.94 -9.39 5.87
N GLU A 362 -16.21 -9.08 6.07
CA GLU A 362 -16.72 -8.60 7.38
C GLU A 362 -16.51 -9.63 8.51
N GLU A 363 -16.73 -10.91 8.22
CA GLU A 363 -16.46 -11.98 9.18
C GLU A 363 -14.98 -12.08 9.52
N ILE A 364 -14.09 -11.97 8.52
CA ILE A 364 -12.63 -11.89 8.74
C ILE A 364 -12.27 -10.69 9.61
N GLU A 365 -12.78 -9.50 9.28
CA GLU A 365 -12.48 -8.28 10.03
C GLU A 365 -12.86 -8.40 11.50
N LYS A 366 -14.01 -9.00 11.82
CA LYS A 366 -14.44 -9.24 13.21
C LYS A 366 -13.46 -10.12 13.96
N ILE A 367 -13.03 -11.24 13.35
CA ILE A 367 -12.04 -12.15 13.95
C ILE A 367 -10.72 -11.41 14.20
N LEU A 368 -10.19 -10.75 13.19
CA LEU A 368 -8.92 -10.02 13.31
C LEU A 368 -9.00 -8.88 14.33
N TRP A 369 -10.15 -8.18 14.38
CA TRP A 369 -10.39 -7.12 15.35
C TRP A 369 -10.38 -7.62 16.78
N GLU A 370 -10.93 -8.82 17.03
CA GLU A 370 -10.96 -9.45 18.34
C GLU A 370 -9.61 -10.07 18.72
N GLU A 371 -8.93 -10.73 17.80
CA GLU A 371 -7.67 -11.43 18.06
C GLU A 371 -6.45 -10.50 18.12
N GLU A 372 -6.55 -9.32 17.54
CA GLU A 372 -5.50 -8.30 17.53
C GLU A 372 -4.12 -8.82 17.10
N PRO A 373 -4.00 -9.55 15.96
CA PRO A 373 -2.70 -9.96 15.44
C PRO A 373 -1.85 -8.77 15.01
N GLU A 374 -2.49 -7.62 14.87
CA GLU A 374 -1.93 -6.33 14.52
C GLU A 374 -2.57 -5.23 15.34
N ILE A 375 -1.83 -4.14 15.56
CA ILE A 375 -2.37 -2.89 16.06
C ILE A 375 -2.69 -2.00 14.85
N TRP A 376 -3.92 -1.54 14.75
CA TRP A 376 -4.33 -0.54 13.75
C TRP A 376 -4.47 0.82 14.45
N PRO A 377 -3.48 1.73 14.32
CA PRO A 377 -3.52 2.99 15.04
C PRO A 377 -4.41 4.04 14.37
N TYR A 378 -4.38 4.13 13.02
CA TYR A 378 -5.14 5.12 12.25
C TYR A 378 -5.19 4.76 10.76
N TYR A 379 -6.16 5.34 10.06
CA TYR A 379 -6.13 5.41 8.60
C TYR A 379 -5.34 6.64 8.16
N SER A 380 -4.52 6.47 7.14
CA SER A 380 -3.71 7.55 6.59
C SER A 380 -4.54 8.55 5.78
N VAL A 381 -4.03 9.77 5.67
CA VAL A 381 -4.50 10.80 4.75
C VAL A 381 -3.41 11.04 3.71
N ALA A 382 -3.77 10.95 2.44
CA ALA A 382 -2.86 11.29 1.35
C ALA A 382 -2.83 12.81 1.19
N ILE A 383 -1.65 13.41 1.32
CA ILE A 383 -1.45 14.86 1.24
C ILE A 383 -0.53 15.17 0.08
N TYR A 384 -0.96 16.10 -0.77
CA TYR A 384 -0.22 16.59 -1.92
C TYR A 384 0.00 18.09 -1.82
N ALA A 385 1.11 18.59 -2.30
CA ALA A 385 1.32 20.02 -2.52
C ALA A 385 1.59 20.25 -4.01
N ILE A 386 0.88 21.20 -4.60
CA ILE A 386 0.95 21.45 -6.04
C ILE A 386 1.11 22.95 -6.33
N SER A 387 1.74 23.27 -7.46
CA SER A 387 1.71 24.63 -8.01
C SER A 387 0.26 25.03 -8.34
N ASP A 388 -0.13 26.25 -8.04
CA ASP A 388 -1.45 26.80 -8.39
C ASP A 388 -1.65 26.98 -9.89
N LYS A 389 -0.56 26.88 -10.68
CA LYS A 389 -0.60 26.87 -12.15
C LYS A 389 -1.17 25.57 -12.72
N LEU A 390 -1.18 24.48 -11.94
CA LEU A 390 -1.74 23.22 -12.40
C LEU A 390 -3.26 23.27 -12.48
N ARG A 391 -3.80 22.68 -13.54
CA ARG A 391 -5.24 22.46 -13.76
C ARG A 391 -5.52 20.97 -13.81
N ASN A 392 -6.69 20.55 -13.30
CA ASN A 392 -7.18 19.16 -13.33
C ASN A 392 -6.29 18.15 -12.57
N PHE A 393 -5.52 18.60 -11.58
CA PHE A 393 -4.83 17.67 -10.68
C PHE A 393 -5.82 17.08 -9.67
N GLU A 394 -5.84 15.76 -9.55
CA GLU A 394 -6.65 15.01 -8.58
C GLU A 394 -5.78 14.45 -7.45
N ALA A 395 -6.15 14.78 -6.21
CA ALA A 395 -5.56 14.17 -5.01
C ALA A 395 -6.15 12.76 -4.83
N ARG A 396 -5.39 11.74 -5.21
CA ARG A 396 -5.87 10.35 -5.21
C ARG A 396 -5.65 9.67 -3.86
N ARG A 397 -6.62 8.82 -3.51
CA ARG A 397 -6.62 8.02 -2.29
C ARG A 397 -5.55 6.92 -2.26
N ASP A 398 -5.05 6.53 -3.42
CA ASP A 398 -4.11 5.42 -3.65
C ASP A 398 -2.66 5.86 -3.85
N TYR A 399 -2.37 7.14 -3.66
CA TYR A 399 -1.06 7.78 -3.88
C TYR A 399 -0.54 7.73 -5.33
N TYR A 400 -1.31 7.25 -6.29
CA TYR A 400 -0.93 7.39 -7.69
C TYR A 400 -1.05 8.83 -8.15
N VAL A 401 -0.02 9.32 -8.81
CA VAL A 401 0.01 10.65 -9.43
C VAL A 401 -0.28 10.49 -10.92
N LEU A 402 -1.54 10.72 -11.32
CA LEU A 402 -1.97 10.62 -12.71
C LEU A 402 -1.92 12.01 -13.37
N LEU A 403 -1.03 12.18 -14.34
CA LEU A 403 -0.73 13.49 -14.95
C LEU A 403 -1.22 13.65 -16.39
N HIS A 404 -1.92 12.67 -16.96
CA HIS A 404 -2.33 12.74 -18.37
C HIS A 404 -3.43 13.78 -18.64
N GLU A 405 -4.25 14.14 -17.65
CA GLU A 405 -5.29 15.17 -17.76
C GLU A 405 -4.85 16.51 -17.18
N VAL A 406 -3.68 16.55 -16.53
CA VAL A 406 -3.14 17.76 -15.92
C VAL A 406 -2.59 18.69 -16.99
N GLY A 407 -3.01 19.96 -16.94
CA GLY A 407 -2.47 21.04 -17.75
C GLY A 407 -1.75 22.09 -16.90
N ILE A 408 -0.94 22.91 -17.53
CA ILE A 408 -0.27 24.07 -16.93
C ILE A 408 -0.91 25.33 -17.52
N ALA A 409 -1.29 26.29 -16.64
CA ALA A 409 -1.84 27.60 -17.05
C ALA A 409 -0.73 28.60 -17.36
#